data_fd5ba30e6e39e4468bc8697db1b66068
#
_entry.id   fd5ba30e6e39e4468bc8697db1b66068
#
_cell.length_a   1.000
_cell.length_b   1.000
_cell.length_c   1.000
_cell.angle_alpha   90.00
_cell.angle_beta   90.00
_cell.angle_gamma   90.00
#
_symmetry.space_group_name_H-M   'P 1'
#
loop_
_entity.id
_entity.type
_entity.pdbx_description
1 polymer ?
#
loop_
_entity_poly.entity_id
_entity_poly.type
_entity_poly.pdbx_seq_one_letter_code
_entity_poly.pdbx_strand_id
1 'polypeptide(L)'
;MLGGNDPHLLHRAKAEADASVEIDPALGVGHWMCAVVALYQRDFDMSAEKFFEAEALAPNSADLLLQHADALAHFGEAEVAWEKFQQAIDLNPLAPDIYWWAGASIAFKREDYGAAVELCGRMEDDEPALRVLTASHALHGDLAAAREAGSRLQENYPGMTAREISSLSPDRDPVANEKFYQALRLAGIK
;
A
#
# COMPACT_ATOMS: atom_id res chain seq x y z
N MET A 1 12.36 0.65 -0.19
CA MET A 1 11.51 1.85 -0.33
C MET A 1 11.28 2.51 1.03
N LEU A 2 12.25 3.28 1.53
CA LEU A 2 12.14 4.05 2.80
C LEU A 2 11.78 5.53 2.54
N GLY A 3 11.61 5.93 1.27
CA GLY A 3 11.46 7.34 0.89
C GLY A 3 10.08 7.97 1.15
N GLY A 4 9.02 7.16 1.36
CA GLY A 4 7.66 7.68 1.50
C GLY A 4 7.41 8.58 2.71
N ASN A 5 8.26 8.49 3.74
CA ASN A 5 8.16 9.28 4.97
C ASN A 5 9.28 10.33 5.12
N ASP A 6 10.16 10.50 4.12
CA ASP A 6 11.16 11.58 4.12
C ASP A 6 10.49 12.91 3.73
N PRO A 7 10.42 13.90 4.64
CA PRO A 7 9.75 15.18 4.37
C PRO A 7 10.34 15.94 3.18
N HIS A 8 11.65 15.81 2.92
CA HIS A 8 12.30 16.47 1.79
C HIS A 8 11.90 15.84 0.46
N LEU A 9 11.82 14.50 0.42
CA LEU A 9 11.36 13.77 -0.77
C LEU A 9 9.89 14.04 -1.04
N LEU A 10 9.04 14.04 -0.01
CA LEU A 10 7.62 14.37 -0.15
C LEU A 10 7.40 15.82 -0.63
N HIS A 11 8.18 16.77 -0.13
CA HIS A 11 8.09 18.17 -0.59
C HIS A 11 8.48 18.29 -2.08
N ARG A 12 9.54 17.62 -2.50
CA ARG A 12 9.96 17.61 -3.92
C ARG A 12 8.92 16.92 -4.80
N ALA A 13 8.43 15.75 -4.39
CA ALA A 13 7.40 15.02 -5.11
C ALA A 13 6.12 15.87 -5.28
N LYS A 14 5.73 16.62 -4.23
CA LYS A 14 4.62 17.55 -4.32
C LYS A 14 4.85 18.62 -5.39
N ALA A 15 5.99 19.28 -5.36
CA ALA A 15 6.30 20.35 -6.32
C ALA A 15 6.29 19.83 -7.77
N GLU A 16 6.82 18.63 -8.02
CA GLU A 16 6.83 18.00 -9.35
C GLU A 16 5.41 17.57 -9.78
N ALA A 17 4.59 17.05 -8.86
CA ALA A 17 3.20 16.69 -9.14
C ALA A 17 2.34 17.94 -9.45
N ASP A 18 2.46 19.00 -8.65
CA ASP A 18 1.76 20.26 -8.86
C ASP A 18 2.16 20.87 -10.23
N ALA A 19 3.45 20.88 -10.56
CA ALA A 19 3.93 21.36 -11.86
C ALA A 19 3.39 20.53 -13.05
N SER A 20 3.23 19.21 -12.87
CA SER A 20 2.61 18.35 -13.90
C SER A 20 1.17 18.76 -14.18
N VAL A 21 0.38 19.05 -13.15
CA VAL A 21 -1.01 19.52 -13.30
C VAL A 21 -1.06 20.92 -13.92
N GLU A 22 -0.12 21.82 -13.58
CA GLU A 22 -0.03 23.16 -14.16
C GLU A 22 0.29 23.12 -15.66
N ILE A 23 1.14 22.18 -16.10
CA ILE A 23 1.54 22.00 -17.51
C ILE A 23 0.38 21.45 -18.34
N ASP A 24 -0.29 20.41 -17.83
CA ASP A 24 -1.44 19.80 -18.51
C ASP A 24 -2.48 19.31 -17.48
N PRO A 25 -3.47 20.14 -17.14
CA PRO A 25 -4.51 19.79 -16.18
C PRO A 25 -5.49 18.71 -16.68
N ALA A 26 -5.44 18.36 -17.97
CA ALA A 26 -6.25 17.27 -18.54
C ALA A 26 -5.53 15.91 -18.48
N LEU A 27 -4.28 15.86 -18.04
CA LEU A 27 -3.50 14.64 -17.93
C LEU A 27 -3.70 13.99 -16.55
N GLY A 28 -4.45 12.88 -16.49
CA GLY A 28 -4.80 12.20 -15.23
C GLY A 28 -3.60 11.80 -14.36
N VAL A 29 -2.42 11.59 -14.95
CA VAL A 29 -1.22 11.20 -14.19
C VAL A 29 -0.75 12.30 -13.23
N GLY A 30 -0.91 13.57 -13.55
CA GLY A 30 -0.57 14.68 -12.65
C GLY A 30 -1.41 14.65 -11.39
N HIS A 31 -2.73 14.54 -11.54
CA HIS A 31 -3.67 14.41 -10.42
C HIS A 31 -3.41 13.15 -9.59
N TRP A 32 -3.13 12.03 -10.24
CA TRP A 32 -2.75 10.80 -9.57
C TRP A 32 -1.50 10.97 -8.70
N MET A 33 -0.46 11.59 -9.21
CA MET A 33 0.76 11.87 -8.42
C MET A 33 0.47 12.79 -7.24
N CYS A 34 -0.36 13.82 -7.41
CA CYS A 34 -0.82 14.67 -6.31
C CYS A 34 -1.57 13.85 -5.25
N ALA A 35 -2.44 12.92 -5.66
CA ALA A 35 -3.19 12.05 -4.76
C ALA A 35 -2.26 11.16 -3.90
N VAL A 36 -1.26 10.53 -4.52
CA VAL A 36 -0.29 9.68 -3.82
C VAL A 36 0.54 10.51 -2.83
N VAL A 37 1.00 11.69 -3.22
CA VAL A 37 1.76 12.56 -2.31
C VAL A 37 0.90 12.98 -1.12
N ALA A 38 -0.36 13.37 -1.34
CA ALA A 38 -1.30 13.76 -0.29
C ALA A 38 -1.54 12.60 0.69
N LEU A 39 -1.66 11.35 0.21
CA LEU A 39 -1.78 10.16 1.05
C LEU A 39 -0.61 10.05 2.04
N TYR A 40 0.64 10.16 1.56
CA TYR A 40 1.83 10.07 2.42
C TYR A 40 2.03 11.30 3.31
N GLN A 41 1.44 12.46 2.94
CA GLN A 41 1.34 13.64 3.81
C GLN A 41 0.21 13.51 4.84
N ARG A 42 -0.59 12.41 4.78
CA ARG A 42 -1.77 12.16 5.60
C ARG A 42 -2.89 13.21 5.39
N ASP A 43 -2.89 13.86 4.25
CA ASP A 43 -4.01 14.68 3.78
C ASP A 43 -4.98 13.79 2.98
N PHE A 44 -5.76 13.03 3.72
CA PHE A 44 -6.63 12.00 3.15
C PHE A 44 -7.75 12.57 2.29
N ASP A 45 -8.24 13.76 2.63
CA ASP A 45 -9.32 14.39 1.89
C ASP A 45 -8.82 14.91 0.54
N MET A 46 -7.65 15.56 0.51
CA MET A 46 -6.99 15.95 -0.74
C MET A 46 -6.62 14.74 -1.58
N SER A 47 -6.13 13.66 -0.95
CA SER A 47 -5.81 12.42 -1.66
C SER A 47 -7.03 11.83 -2.37
N ALA A 48 -8.17 11.73 -1.67
CA ALA A 48 -9.42 11.23 -2.23
C ALA A 48 -9.92 12.11 -3.40
N GLU A 49 -9.90 13.44 -3.24
CA GLU A 49 -10.28 14.39 -4.29
C GLU A 49 -9.43 14.19 -5.55
N LYS A 50 -8.11 14.13 -5.39
CA LYS A 50 -7.18 13.99 -6.52
C LYS A 50 -7.24 12.63 -7.21
N PHE A 51 -7.52 11.54 -6.49
CA PHE A 51 -7.82 10.26 -7.11
C PHE A 51 -9.10 10.30 -7.93
N PHE A 52 -10.16 10.97 -7.43
CA PHE A 52 -11.41 11.13 -8.17
C PHE A 52 -11.20 11.92 -9.47
N GLU A 53 -10.45 13.03 -9.44
CA GLU A 53 -10.09 13.80 -10.64
C GLU A 53 -9.28 12.97 -11.64
N ALA A 54 -8.29 12.22 -11.15
CA ALA A 54 -7.45 11.37 -11.98
C ALA A 54 -8.27 10.27 -12.70
N GLU A 55 -9.18 9.61 -12.00
CA GLU A 55 -10.05 8.58 -12.61
C GLU A 55 -11.03 9.16 -13.62
N ALA A 56 -11.56 10.36 -13.38
CA ALA A 56 -12.42 11.02 -14.36
C ALA A 56 -11.70 11.27 -15.68
N LEU A 57 -10.38 11.53 -15.63
CA LEU A 57 -9.53 11.77 -16.80
C LEU A 57 -8.99 10.48 -17.44
N ALA A 58 -8.81 9.41 -16.65
CA ALA A 58 -8.23 8.15 -17.12
C ALA A 58 -8.93 6.91 -16.52
N PRO A 59 -10.24 6.69 -16.82
CA PRO A 59 -11.06 5.68 -16.14
C PRO A 59 -10.65 4.22 -16.41
N ASN A 60 -9.89 3.97 -17.46
CA ASN A 60 -9.43 2.64 -17.85
C ASN A 60 -7.93 2.43 -17.57
N SER A 61 -7.31 3.26 -16.75
CA SER A 61 -5.93 3.08 -16.33
C SER A 61 -5.85 2.05 -15.19
N ALA A 62 -5.41 0.83 -15.51
CA ALA A 62 -5.28 -0.24 -14.51
C ALA A 62 -4.36 0.16 -13.34
N ASP A 63 -3.22 0.82 -13.63
CA ASP A 63 -2.28 1.27 -12.62
C ASP A 63 -2.86 2.35 -11.70
N LEU A 64 -3.64 3.28 -12.26
CA LEU A 64 -4.35 4.30 -11.48
C LEU A 64 -5.40 3.67 -10.57
N LEU A 65 -6.22 2.75 -11.10
CA LEU A 65 -7.22 2.04 -10.30
C LEU A 65 -6.59 1.24 -9.17
N LEU A 66 -5.44 0.59 -9.43
CA LEU A 66 -4.67 -0.12 -8.41
C LEU A 66 -4.20 0.81 -7.29
N GLN A 67 -3.62 1.96 -7.65
CA GLN A 67 -3.11 2.92 -6.66
C GLN A 67 -4.24 3.58 -5.86
N HIS A 68 -5.39 3.84 -6.49
CA HIS A 68 -6.57 4.30 -5.77
C HIS A 68 -7.14 3.22 -4.85
N ALA A 69 -7.13 1.95 -5.27
CA ALA A 69 -7.53 0.83 -4.42
C ALA A 69 -6.65 0.75 -3.16
N ASP A 70 -5.32 0.86 -3.31
CA ASP A 70 -4.40 0.89 -2.17
C ASP A 70 -4.68 2.08 -1.24
N ALA A 71 -4.91 3.27 -1.79
CA ALA A 71 -5.27 4.45 -1.00
C ALA A 71 -6.59 4.28 -0.22
N LEU A 72 -7.63 3.73 -0.86
CA LEU A 72 -8.92 3.44 -0.21
C LEU A 72 -8.76 2.49 0.98
N ALA A 73 -7.88 1.48 0.85
CA ALA A 73 -7.58 0.59 1.96
C ALA A 73 -6.91 1.34 3.12
N HIS A 74 -6.04 2.33 2.83
CA HIS A 74 -5.47 3.22 3.85
C HIS A 74 -6.49 4.19 4.46
N PHE A 75 -7.55 4.53 3.74
CA PHE A 75 -8.66 5.33 4.27
C PHE A 75 -9.59 4.53 5.20
N GLY A 76 -9.48 3.20 5.21
CA GLY A 76 -10.35 2.29 5.96
C GLY A 76 -11.51 1.72 5.14
N GLU A 77 -11.51 1.93 3.81
CA GLU A 77 -12.55 1.50 2.88
C GLU A 77 -12.17 0.18 2.18
N ALA A 78 -11.78 -0.82 2.96
CA ALA A 78 -11.13 -2.03 2.44
C ALA A 78 -12.00 -2.86 1.48
N GLU A 79 -13.34 -2.86 1.62
CA GLU A 79 -14.24 -3.56 0.67
C GLU A 79 -14.29 -2.84 -0.68
N VAL A 80 -14.41 -1.52 -0.69
CA VAL A 80 -14.39 -0.72 -1.94
C VAL A 80 -13.02 -0.83 -2.61
N ALA A 81 -11.94 -0.83 -1.81
CA ALA A 81 -10.59 -1.06 -2.28
C ALA A 81 -10.45 -2.41 -2.99
N TRP A 82 -11.04 -3.47 -2.44
CA TRP A 82 -11.01 -4.80 -3.04
C TRP A 82 -11.73 -4.85 -4.39
N GLU A 83 -12.93 -4.27 -4.49
CA GLU A 83 -13.67 -4.18 -5.74
C GLU A 83 -12.87 -3.45 -6.82
N LYS A 84 -12.23 -2.34 -6.45
CA LYS A 84 -11.39 -1.56 -7.36
C LYS A 84 -10.11 -2.30 -7.76
N PHE A 85 -9.49 -3.05 -6.85
CA PHE A 85 -8.37 -3.94 -7.14
C PHE A 85 -8.76 -4.99 -8.19
N GLN A 86 -9.93 -5.62 -8.05
CA GLN A 86 -10.42 -6.59 -9.03
C GLN A 86 -10.61 -5.94 -10.41
N GLN A 87 -11.15 -4.72 -10.49
CA GLN A 87 -11.25 -3.99 -11.75
C GLN A 87 -9.88 -3.72 -12.38
N ALA A 88 -8.85 -3.39 -11.56
CA ALA A 88 -7.50 -3.19 -12.05
C ALA A 88 -6.89 -4.48 -12.64
N ILE A 89 -7.15 -5.64 -12.01
CA ILE A 89 -6.72 -6.96 -12.51
C ILE A 89 -7.43 -7.31 -13.83
N ASP A 90 -8.72 -7.04 -13.95
CA ASP A 90 -9.50 -7.30 -15.17
C ASP A 90 -8.97 -6.49 -16.35
N LEU A 91 -8.49 -5.27 -16.11
CA LEU A 91 -7.88 -4.41 -17.13
C LEU A 91 -6.43 -4.80 -17.46
N ASN A 92 -5.72 -5.45 -16.54
CA ASN A 92 -4.35 -5.91 -16.74
C ASN A 92 -4.16 -7.37 -16.31
N PRO A 93 -4.57 -8.35 -17.15
CA PRO A 93 -4.48 -9.77 -16.81
C PRO A 93 -3.04 -10.30 -16.72
N LEU A 94 -2.05 -9.56 -17.22
CA LEU A 94 -0.62 -9.86 -17.07
C LEU A 94 0.00 -9.00 -15.95
N ALA A 95 -0.72 -8.85 -14.85
CA ALA A 95 -0.37 -8.00 -13.74
C ALA A 95 1.04 -8.31 -13.17
N PRO A 96 1.92 -7.31 -13.06
CA PRO A 96 3.23 -7.47 -12.42
C PRO A 96 3.10 -7.54 -10.88
N ASP A 97 4.18 -7.90 -10.20
CA ASP A 97 4.24 -8.13 -8.76
C ASP A 97 3.64 -7.00 -7.90
N ILE A 98 3.74 -5.75 -8.35
CA ILE A 98 3.15 -4.60 -7.65
C ILE A 98 1.63 -4.74 -7.45
N TYR A 99 0.92 -5.40 -8.38
CA TYR A 99 -0.51 -5.64 -8.26
C TYR A 99 -0.80 -6.66 -7.16
N TRP A 100 -0.03 -7.73 -7.11
CA TRP A 100 -0.18 -8.77 -6.09
C TRP A 100 0.17 -8.25 -4.70
N TRP A 101 1.21 -7.42 -4.61
CA TRP A 101 1.57 -6.74 -3.37
C TRP A 101 0.46 -5.81 -2.86
N ALA A 102 -0.09 -4.94 -3.72
CA ALA A 102 -1.19 -4.05 -3.36
C ALA A 102 -2.44 -4.85 -2.97
N GLY A 103 -2.80 -5.89 -3.76
CA GLY A 103 -3.90 -6.79 -3.43
C GLY A 103 -3.72 -7.48 -2.07
N ALA A 104 -2.50 -7.93 -1.74
CA ALA A 104 -2.18 -8.52 -0.45
C ALA A 104 -2.36 -7.51 0.70
N SER A 105 -1.95 -6.26 0.50
CA SER A 105 -2.14 -5.18 1.47
C SER A 105 -3.63 -4.88 1.70
N ILE A 106 -4.43 -4.86 0.64
CA ILE A 106 -5.88 -4.67 0.69
C ILE A 106 -6.55 -5.85 1.41
N ALA A 107 -6.20 -7.10 1.04
CA ALA A 107 -6.72 -8.31 1.68
C ALA A 107 -6.39 -8.34 3.19
N PHE A 108 -5.17 -7.94 3.58
CA PHE A 108 -4.80 -7.80 4.99
C PHE A 108 -5.73 -6.82 5.73
N LYS A 109 -6.04 -5.68 5.14
CA LYS A 109 -6.93 -4.66 5.76
C LYS A 109 -8.39 -5.12 5.81
N ARG A 110 -8.80 -6.01 4.92
CA ARG A 110 -10.09 -6.74 4.97
C ARG A 110 -10.11 -7.87 6.01
N GLU A 111 -8.99 -8.09 6.71
CA GLU A 111 -8.81 -9.22 7.63
C GLU A 111 -8.83 -10.61 6.96
N ASP A 112 -8.73 -10.65 5.64
CA ASP A 112 -8.58 -11.89 4.86
C ASP A 112 -7.09 -12.23 4.73
N TYR A 113 -6.51 -12.72 5.84
CA TYR A 113 -5.07 -13.00 5.91
C TYR A 113 -4.66 -14.17 5.02
N GLY A 114 -5.57 -15.12 4.78
CA GLY A 114 -5.33 -16.23 3.86
C GLY A 114 -5.17 -15.74 2.43
N ALA A 115 -6.09 -14.89 1.95
CA ALA A 115 -5.98 -14.26 0.63
C ALA A 115 -4.72 -13.39 0.52
N ALA A 116 -4.34 -12.66 1.58
CA ALA A 116 -3.11 -11.87 1.59
C ALA A 116 -1.87 -12.73 1.38
N VAL A 117 -1.76 -13.87 2.06
CA VAL A 117 -0.65 -14.84 1.88
C VAL A 117 -0.65 -15.40 0.47
N GLU A 118 -1.83 -15.79 -0.06
CA GLU A 118 -1.96 -16.34 -1.42
C GLU A 118 -1.50 -15.33 -2.48
N LEU A 119 -1.88 -14.05 -2.34
CA LEU A 119 -1.48 -13.00 -3.27
C LEU A 119 0.03 -12.72 -3.22
N CYS A 120 0.64 -12.70 -2.04
CA CYS A 120 2.10 -12.65 -1.94
C CYS A 120 2.78 -13.83 -2.64
N GLY A 121 2.17 -15.03 -2.57
CA GLY A 121 2.68 -16.22 -3.24
C GLY A 121 2.58 -16.20 -4.77
N ARG A 122 1.90 -15.23 -5.39
CA ARG A 122 1.85 -15.00 -6.84
C ARG A 122 3.02 -14.15 -7.36
N MET A 123 3.74 -13.49 -6.45
CA MET A 123 4.85 -12.63 -6.82
C MET A 123 6.07 -13.47 -7.21
N GLU A 124 6.80 -13.02 -8.23
CA GLU A 124 8.13 -13.59 -8.59
C GLU A 124 9.18 -13.18 -7.54
N ASP A 125 9.07 -11.95 -7.03
CA ASP A 125 9.88 -11.41 -5.94
C ASP A 125 8.97 -10.89 -4.82
N ASP A 126 8.91 -11.62 -3.70
CA ASP A 126 8.07 -11.27 -2.56
C ASP A 126 8.75 -10.31 -1.55
N GLU A 127 9.99 -9.91 -1.79
CA GLU A 127 10.72 -8.99 -0.89
C GLU A 127 9.96 -7.69 -0.59
N PRO A 128 9.36 -7.00 -1.57
CA PRO A 128 8.56 -5.80 -1.30
C PRO A 128 7.35 -6.07 -0.38
N ALA A 129 6.81 -7.29 -0.40
CA ALA A 129 5.64 -7.70 0.36
C ALA A 129 5.95 -8.26 1.76
N LEU A 130 7.22 -8.41 2.15
CA LEU A 130 7.61 -9.06 3.42
C LEU A 130 6.92 -8.48 4.65
N ARG A 131 6.61 -7.19 4.66
CA ARG A 131 5.87 -6.57 5.77
C ARG A 131 4.47 -7.15 5.91
N VAL A 132 3.70 -7.15 4.83
CA VAL A 132 2.33 -7.66 4.81
C VAL A 132 2.31 -9.18 4.91
N LEU A 133 3.24 -9.89 4.28
CA LEU A 133 3.38 -11.34 4.36
C LEU A 133 3.64 -11.81 5.80
N THR A 134 4.61 -11.18 6.49
CA THR A 134 4.92 -11.47 7.89
C THR A 134 3.70 -11.29 8.78
N ALA A 135 3.01 -10.16 8.64
CA ALA A 135 1.85 -9.84 9.46
C ALA A 135 0.66 -10.76 9.14
N SER A 136 0.46 -11.11 7.86
CA SER A 136 -0.62 -12.00 7.43
C SER A 136 -0.44 -13.42 7.95
N HIS A 137 0.76 -13.99 7.83
CA HIS A 137 1.06 -15.30 8.43
C HIS A 137 0.82 -15.32 9.95
N ALA A 138 1.24 -14.27 10.65
CA ALA A 138 1.07 -14.17 12.10
C ALA A 138 -0.41 -14.16 12.50
N LEU A 139 -1.26 -13.39 11.82
CA LEU A 139 -2.69 -13.29 12.11
C LEU A 139 -3.50 -14.45 11.52
N HIS A 140 -2.98 -15.10 10.47
CA HIS A 140 -3.55 -16.35 9.94
C HIS A 140 -3.29 -17.56 10.85
N GLY A 141 -2.32 -17.42 11.79
CA GLY A 141 -1.99 -18.45 12.77
C GLY A 141 -0.76 -19.29 12.41
N ASP A 142 -0.12 -19.08 11.25
CA ASP A 142 1.13 -19.76 10.90
C ASP A 142 2.34 -18.98 11.44
N LEU A 143 2.61 -19.17 12.73
CA LEU A 143 3.71 -18.50 13.42
C LEU A 143 5.09 -18.97 12.95
N ALA A 144 5.20 -20.14 12.31
CA ALA A 144 6.47 -20.62 11.77
C ALA A 144 6.83 -19.83 10.51
N ALA A 145 5.92 -19.74 9.55
CA ALA A 145 6.09 -18.93 8.35
C ALA A 145 6.22 -17.42 8.68
N ALA A 146 5.46 -16.94 9.68
CA ALA A 146 5.58 -15.55 10.13
C ALA A 146 7.00 -15.22 10.64
N ARG A 147 7.64 -16.11 11.40
CA ARG A 147 9.02 -15.90 11.88
C ARG A 147 10.04 -15.97 10.76
N GLU A 148 9.86 -16.86 9.80
CA GLU A 148 10.72 -16.96 8.61
C GLU A 148 10.66 -15.65 7.78
N ALA A 149 9.46 -15.23 7.40
CA ALA A 149 9.26 -13.96 6.69
C ALA A 149 9.74 -12.75 7.51
N GLY A 150 9.51 -12.77 8.84
CA GLY A 150 9.98 -11.74 9.76
C GLY A 150 11.51 -11.63 9.83
N SER A 151 12.23 -12.75 9.74
CA SER A 151 13.70 -12.74 9.70
C SER A 151 14.21 -12.06 8.43
N ARG A 152 13.66 -12.40 7.26
CA ARG A 152 13.95 -11.72 5.99
C ARG A 152 13.59 -10.24 6.03
N LEU A 153 12.45 -9.89 6.63
CA LEU A 153 12.03 -8.50 6.82
C LEU A 153 13.05 -7.69 7.64
N GLN A 154 13.62 -8.28 8.69
CA GLN A 154 14.64 -7.61 9.53
C GLN A 154 15.96 -7.38 8.78
N GLU A 155 16.31 -8.20 7.79
CA GLU A 155 17.47 -7.98 6.91
C GLU A 155 17.27 -6.72 6.06
N ASN A 156 16.04 -6.45 5.63
CA ASN A 156 15.69 -5.26 4.83
C ASN A 156 15.52 -3.98 5.70
N TYR A 157 15.24 -4.15 7.00
CA TYR A 157 15.05 -3.05 7.95
C TYR A 157 15.94 -3.23 9.19
N PRO A 158 17.27 -3.22 9.02
CA PRO A 158 18.20 -3.50 10.11
C PRO A 158 18.05 -2.47 11.25
N GLY A 159 17.79 -2.98 12.45
CA GLY A 159 17.67 -2.15 13.66
C GLY A 159 16.33 -1.44 13.85
N MET A 160 15.39 -1.55 12.90
CA MET A 160 14.04 -1.01 13.11
C MET A 160 13.21 -1.94 13.99
N THR A 161 12.43 -1.33 14.88
CA THR A 161 11.48 -2.01 15.74
C THR A 161 10.17 -2.30 14.98
N ALA A 162 9.37 -3.23 15.50
CA ALA A 162 8.03 -3.50 14.97
C ALA A 162 7.16 -2.22 14.94
N ARG A 163 7.34 -1.32 15.92
CA ARG A 163 6.62 -0.05 15.99
C ARG A 163 7.02 0.89 14.84
N GLU A 164 8.31 1.02 14.58
CA GLU A 164 8.81 1.85 13.48
C GLU A 164 8.39 1.28 12.12
N ILE A 165 8.49 -0.04 11.93
CA ILE A 165 8.06 -0.70 10.69
C ILE A 165 6.54 -0.53 10.46
N SER A 166 5.71 -0.65 11.51
CA SER A 166 4.26 -0.46 11.38
C SER A 166 3.90 0.98 11.03
N SER A 167 4.65 1.96 11.54
CA SER A 167 4.40 3.39 11.31
C SER A 167 4.70 3.86 9.88
N LEU A 168 5.36 3.04 9.06
CA LEU A 168 5.62 3.35 7.64
C LEU A 168 4.33 3.39 6.81
N SER A 169 3.27 2.76 7.28
CA SER A 169 1.97 2.74 6.61
C SER A 169 1.21 4.05 6.84
N PRO A 170 0.69 4.71 5.79
CA PRO A 170 -0.03 5.98 5.92
C PRO A 170 -1.51 5.78 6.31
N ASP A 171 -1.82 4.85 7.20
CA ASP A 171 -3.21 4.53 7.57
C ASP A 171 -3.88 5.71 8.28
N ARG A 172 -5.15 5.99 7.90
CA ARG A 172 -5.99 7.01 8.55
C ARG A 172 -6.34 6.59 9.97
N ASP A 173 -6.72 5.32 10.16
CA ASP A 173 -7.08 4.78 11.47
C ASP A 173 -5.83 4.27 12.21
N PRO A 174 -5.50 4.82 13.39
CA PRO A 174 -4.38 4.35 14.20
C PRO A 174 -4.57 2.90 14.70
N VAL A 175 -5.81 2.38 14.76
CA VAL A 175 -6.09 0.98 15.14
C VAL A 175 -5.51 0.01 14.11
N ALA A 176 -5.54 0.36 12.81
CA ALA A 176 -4.93 -0.45 11.76
C ALA A 176 -3.41 -0.60 11.97
N ASN A 177 -2.72 0.48 12.30
CA ASN A 177 -1.30 0.46 12.62
C ASN A 177 -1.00 -0.35 13.89
N GLU A 178 -1.85 -0.27 14.92
CA GLU A 178 -1.69 -1.06 16.15
C GLU A 178 -1.86 -2.55 15.86
N LYS A 179 -2.86 -2.94 15.06
CA LYS A 179 -3.06 -4.33 14.64
C LYS A 179 -1.86 -4.86 13.87
N PHE A 180 -1.33 -4.07 12.94
CA PHE A 180 -0.14 -4.43 12.18
C PHE A 180 1.09 -4.59 13.08
N TYR A 181 1.30 -3.66 14.01
CA TYR A 181 2.34 -3.76 15.04
C TYR A 181 2.24 -5.05 15.85
N GLN A 182 1.05 -5.40 16.35
CA GLN A 182 0.84 -6.62 17.13
C GLN A 182 1.16 -7.87 16.29
N ALA A 183 0.79 -7.88 15.02
CA ALA A 183 1.13 -8.97 14.10
C ALA A 183 2.65 -9.15 13.94
N LEU A 184 3.39 -8.07 13.75
CA LEU A 184 4.86 -8.10 13.68
C LEU A 184 5.47 -8.60 14.99
N ARG A 185 4.90 -8.21 16.15
CA ARG A 185 5.34 -8.70 17.46
C ARG A 185 5.13 -10.22 17.60
N LEU A 186 4.01 -10.75 17.12
CA LEU A 186 3.74 -12.19 17.10
C LEU A 186 4.75 -12.96 16.25
N ALA A 187 5.22 -12.36 15.16
CA ALA A 187 6.28 -12.90 14.31
C ALA A 187 7.69 -12.82 14.94
N GLY A 188 7.83 -12.19 16.11
CA GLY A 188 9.10 -12.08 16.85
C GLY A 188 9.93 -10.84 16.56
N ILE A 189 9.42 -9.88 15.80
CA ILE A 189 10.07 -8.58 15.57
C ILE A 189 9.96 -7.74 16.85
N LYS A 190 11.08 -7.13 17.30
CA LYS A 190 11.14 -6.38 18.57
C LYS A 190 10.49 -5.02 18.49
#